data_40552b9f5024c8c9bb88e567cef5c4bd
#
_entry.id   40552b9f5024c8c9bb88e567cef5c4bd
#
_cell.length_a   1.000
_cell.length_b   1.000
_cell.length_c   1.000
_cell.angle_alpha   90.00
_cell.angle_beta   90.00
_cell.angle_gamma   90.00
#
_symmetry.space_group_name_H-M   'P 1'
#
loop_
_entity.id
_entity.type
_entity.pdbx_description
1 polymer ?
#
loop_
_entity_poly.entity_id
_entity_poly.type
_entity_poly.pdbx_seq_one_letter_code
_entity_poly.pdbx_strand_id
1 'polypeptide(L)'
;MMAVLLSACQPSQQNHIHKKVSGEKMIKVSVNNKTFKLLLNDSTAAREFQDSLPLTLKMSDVNGNEKYAVLDRDFTSNNHRAGKIHSGDLKLWAGNGLVLFYDDFSSSYSYTDLGKIVDNSGLVDSLGRGNVTVTFEEEN
;
A
#
# COMPACT_ATOMS: atom_id res chain seq x y z
N MET A 1 -15.83 -9.64 47.45
CA MET A 1 -15.74 -9.55 46.95
C MET A 1 -15.46 -9.27 46.02
N MET A 2 -15.49 -9.19 45.70
CA MET A 2 -15.37 -8.89 44.81
C MET A 2 -14.94 -8.71 43.76
N ALA A 3 -14.97 -8.53 43.63
CA ALA A 3 -14.67 -8.22 42.65
C ALA A 3 -14.38 -8.15 41.66
N VAL A 4 -14.50 -8.28 41.68
CA VAL A 4 -14.40 -8.17 40.78
C VAL A 4 -14.15 -8.17 39.76
N LEU A 5 -14.28 -8.31 39.84
CA LEU A 5 -14.27 -8.33 38.97
C LEU A 5 -14.05 -8.15 37.87
N LEU A 6 -14.13 -8.07 37.95
CA LEU A 6 -14.13 -7.85 36.99
C LEU A 6 -13.82 -7.70 35.98
N SER A 7 -13.83 -7.62 35.99
CA SER A 7 -13.78 -7.39 35.02
C SER A 7 -13.54 -7.28 34.11
N ALA A 8 -13.55 -7.23 34.17
CA ALA A 8 -13.56 -7.02 33.25
C ALA A 8 -13.38 -6.83 32.37
N CYS A 9 -13.43 -6.83 32.52
CA CYS A 9 -13.46 -6.57 31.64
C CYS A 9 -13.20 -6.44 30.73
N GLN A 10 -12.98 -6.38 30.68
CA GLN A 10 -12.93 -6.18 29.82
C GLN A 10 -12.83 -6.08 28.87
N PRO A 11 -12.96 -5.95 28.97
CA PRO A 11 -13.06 -5.69 27.84
C PRO A 11 -12.74 -5.45 26.89
N SER A 12 -12.70 -5.26 27.15
CA SER A 12 -12.68 -5.05 26.23
C SER A 12 -12.25 -4.98 25.30
N GLN A 13 -12.17 -4.89 25.53
CA GLN A 13 -12.10 -4.78 24.73
C GLN A 13 -11.83 -4.71 23.73
N GLN A 14 -11.79 -4.56 23.94
CA GLN A 14 -11.83 -4.46 23.00
C GLN A 14 -11.62 -4.43 22.03
N ASN A 15 -11.71 -4.29 22.35
CA ASN A 15 -11.81 -4.28 21.40
C ASN A 15 -11.75 -4.11 20.47
N HIS A 16 -11.86 -3.90 20.57
CA HIS A 16 -12.12 -3.74 19.67
C HIS A 16 -12.00 -3.50 18.75
N ILE A 17 -11.75 -3.28 19.07
CA ILE A 17 -11.93 -2.97 18.24
C ILE A 17 -11.62 -2.96 17.29
N HIS A 18 -11.71 -2.94 17.17
CA HIS A 18 -11.74 -2.97 16.21
C HIS A 18 -11.70 -3.33 15.42
N LYS A 19 -11.97 -3.11 15.50
CA LYS A 19 -12.16 -3.66 14.74
C LYS A 19 -11.72 -3.58 13.71
N LYS A 20 -11.74 -3.29 13.76
CA LYS A 20 -11.12 -3.04 12.67
C LYS A 20 -11.19 -3.87 11.44
N VAL A 21 -10.88 -3.38 10.35
CA VAL A 21 -11.04 -4.27 9.24
C VAL A 21 -9.98 -5.36 9.28
N SER A 22 -10.43 -6.58 9.30
CA SER A 22 -9.59 -7.73 9.43
C SER A 22 -8.73 -7.92 8.18
N GLY A 23 -7.43 -8.09 8.32
CA GLY A 23 -6.51 -8.40 7.24
C GLY A 23 -5.87 -7.22 6.55
N GLU A 24 -6.45 -6.04 6.66
CA GLU A 24 -5.85 -4.85 6.08
C GLU A 24 -4.71 -4.35 6.96
N LYS A 25 -3.65 -3.84 6.33
CA LYS A 25 -2.45 -3.42 7.05
C LYS A 25 -1.99 -2.06 6.58
N MET A 26 -1.58 -1.23 7.52
CA MET A 26 -1.00 0.07 7.23
C MET A 26 0.52 -0.07 7.19
N ILE A 27 1.14 0.43 6.12
CA ILE A 27 2.58 0.48 5.99
C ILE A 27 3.02 1.90 5.74
N LYS A 28 4.32 2.14 5.82
CA LYS A 28 4.89 3.47 5.63
C LYS A 28 5.61 3.53 4.29
N VAL A 29 5.39 4.63 3.57
CA VAL A 29 6.05 4.92 2.30
C VAL A 29 6.83 6.21 2.47
N SER A 30 8.14 6.16 2.25
CA SER A 30 9.02 7.32 2.42
C SER A 30 9.60 7.76 1.08
N VAL A 31 9.47 9.03 0.78
CA VAL A 31 9.94 9.64 -0.47
C VAL A 31 10.46 11.04 -0.15
N ASN A 32 11.74 11.28 -0.43
CA ASN A 32 12.32 12.65 -0.34
C ASN A 32 11.97 13.38 0.95
N ASN A 33 12.21 12.75 2.10
CA ASN A 33 11.97 13.30 3.43
C ASN A 33 10.50 13.45 3.80
N LYS A 34 9.62 12.89 3.00
CA LYS A 34 8.20 12.83 3.33
C LYS A 34 7.77 11.39 3.55
N THR A 35 6.83 11.20 4.45
CA THR A 35 6.26 9.87 4.69
C THR A 35 4.77 9.89 4.45
N PHE A 36 4.28 8.77 3.93
CA PHE A 36 2.86 8.57 3.64
C PHE A 36 2.44 7.25 4.25
N LYS A 37 1.18 7.14 4.60
CA LYS A 37 0.61 5.88 5.05
C LYS A 37 -0.10 5.22 3.89
N LEU A 38 0.16 3.95 3.70
CA LEU A 38 -0.43 3.16 2.63
C LEU A 38 -1.19 1.99 3.25
N LEU A 39 -2.45 1.87 2.90
CA LEU A 39 -3.29 0.79 3.40
C LEU A 39 -3.27 -0.35 2.38
N LEU A 40 -2.66 -1.46 2.77
CA LEU A 40 -2.67 -2.69 1.97
C LEU A 40 -4.01 -3.39 2.15
N ASN A 41 -4.52 -3.97 1.07
CA ASN A 41 -5.71 -4.80 1.18
C ASN A 41 -5.34 -6.16 1.79
N ASP A 42 -6.30 -7.07 1.97
CA ASP A 42 -6.02 -8.36 2.59
C ASP A 42 -5.87 -9.50 1.58
N SER A 43 -5.49 -9.15 0.34
CA SER A 43 -5.25 -10.15 -0.69
C SER A 43 -3.97 -10.92 -0.44
N THR A 44 -3.84 -12.06 -1.10
CA THR A 44 -2.62 -12.85 -1.03
C THR A 44 -1.41 -12.05 -1.53
N ALA A 45 -1.57 -11.34 -2.65
CA ALA A 45 -0.48 -10.53 -3.19
C ALA A 45 -0.03 -9.45 -2.20
N ALA A 46 -0.99 -8.80 -1.53
CA ALA A 46 -0.65 -7.76 -0.57
C ALA A 46 0.09 -8.33 0.64
N ARG A 47 -0.29 -9.51 1.10
CA ARG A 47 0.42 -10.18 2.19
C ARG A 47 1.84 -10.57 1.77
N GLU A 48 1.99 -11.05 0.54
CA GLU A 48 3.33 -11.37 0.01
C GLU A 48 4.18 -10.11 -0.09
N PHE A 49 3.58 -9.00 -0.51
CA PHE A 49 4.28 -7.73 -0.57
C PHE A 49 4.71 -7.29 0.83
N GLN A 50 3.82 -7.37 1.80
CA GLN A 50 4.13 -7.03 3.18
C GLN A 50 5.28 -7.89 3.72
N ASP A 51 5.28 -9.17 3.41
CA ASP A 51 6.33 -10.10 3.86
C ASP A 51 7.69 -9.77 3.25
N SER A 52 7.73 -9.04 2.15
CA SER A 52 8.99 -8.66 1.52
C SER A 52 9.56 -7.35 2.03
N LEU A 53 8.86 -6.67 2.95
CA LEU A 53 9.32 -5.39 3.47
C LEU A 53 10.46 -5.57 4.48
N PRO A 54 11.38 -4.63 4.62
CA PRO A 54 11.41 -3.35 3.93
C PRO A 54 11.97 -3.45 2.52
N LEU A 55 11.50 -2.57 1.66
CA LEU A 55 11.99 -2.47 0.28
C LEU A 55 12.37 -1.03 -0.01
N THR A 56 13.55 -0.83 -0.56
CA THR A 56 13.96 0.47 -1.08
C THR A 56 14.18 0.30 -2.57
N LEU A 57 13.38 0.99 -3.35
CA LEU A 57 13.34 0.80 -4.80
C LEU A 57 13.63 2.10 -5.52
N LYS A 58 14.46 1.99 -6.55
CA LYS A 58 14.64 3.08 -7.49
C LYS A 58 13.56 2.93 -8.56
N MET A 59 12.59 3.81 -8.55
CA MET A 59 11.43 3.72 -9.42
C MET A 59 11.56 4.71 -10.57
N SER A 60 11.20 4.27 -11.76
CA SER A 60 11.28 5.09 -12.98
C SER A 60 9.93 5.68 -13.29
N ASP A 61 9.95 6.89 -13.86
CA ASP A 61 8.70 7.51 -14.30
C ASP A 61 8.22 6.86 -15.59
N VAL A 62 6.93 6.58 -15.67
CA VAL A 62 6.30 6.02 -16.86
C VAL A 62 5.09 6.88 -17.18
N ASN A 63 5.05 7.40 -18.38
CA ASN A 63 3.92 8.16 -18.93
C ASN A 63 3.51 9.41 -18.13
N GLY A 64 4.35 9.88 -17.20
CA GLY A 64 4.00 11.04 -16.39
C GLY A 64 2.85 10.83 -15.45
N ASN A 65 2.50 9.57 -15.13
CA ASN A 65 1.38 9.28 -14.22
C ASN A 65 1.67 8.14 -13.26
N GLU A 66 2.84 7.52 -13.34
CA GLU A 66 3.16 6.41 -12.46
C GLU A 66 4.67 6.26 -12.26
N LYS A 67 5.04 5.71 -11.11
CA LYS A 67 6.41 5.27 -10.83
C LYS A 67 6.43 3.75 -10.83
N TYR A 68 7.44 3.17 -11.46
CA TYR A 68 7.49 1.75 -11.77
C TYR A 68 8.83 1.15 -11.39
N ALA A 69 8.81 -0.05 -10.80
CA ALA A 69 10.01 -0.82 -10.52
C ALA A 69 9.70 -2.31 -10.66
N VAL A 70 10.66 -3.05 -11.22
CA VAL A 70 10.53 -4.51 -11.31
C VAL A 70 11.04 -5.12 -10.01
N LEU A 71 10.24 -5.95 -9.38
CA LEU A 71 10.61 -6.66 -8.17
C LEU A 71 11.37 -7.94 -8.53
N ASP A 72 12.13 -8.47 -7.58
CA ASP A 72 13.02 -9.60 -7.84
C ASP A 72 12.31 -10.95 -7.72
N ARG A 73 11.00 -10.95 -7.65
CA ARG A 73 10.20 -12.17 -7.61
C ARG A 73 8.79 -11.88 -8.09
N ASP A 74 8.10 -12.95 -8.47
CA ASP A 74 6.70 -12.85 -8.87
C ASP A 74 5.80 -12.98 -7.65
N PHE A 75 4.69 -12.27 -7.68
CA PHE A 75 3.67 -12.33 -6.66
C PHE A 75 2.42 -13.01 -7.22
N THR A 76 1.60 -13.54 -6.33
CA THR A 76 0.34 -14.13 -6.73
C THR A 76 -0.50 -13.12 -7.48
N SER A 77 -0.94 -13.47 -8.67
CA SER A 77 -1.71 -12.57 -9.52
C SER A 77 -3.20 -12.76 -9.30
N ASN A 78 -3.91 -11.65 -9.25
CA ASN A 78 -5.36 -11.61 -9.28
C ASN A 78 -5.75 -10.41 -10.12
N ASN A 79 -5.44 -10.52 -11.41
CA ASN A 79 -5.55 -9.38 -12.34
C ASN A 79 -6.98 -9.09 -12.69
N HIS A 80 -7.32 -7.83 -12.73
CA HIS A 80 -8.59 -7.38 -13.28
C HIS A 80 -8.38 -6.00 -13.90
N ARG A 81 -9.31 -5.66 -14.78
CA ARG A 81 -9.28 -4.40 -15.50
C ARG A 81 -9.33 -3.24 -14.50
N ALA A 82 -8.41 -2.31 -14.65
CA ALA A 82 -8.28 -1.22 -13.66
C ALA A 82 -9.47 -0.28 -13.66
N GLY A 83 -9.96 0.09 -14.83
CA GLY A 83 -10.97 1.13 -14.91
C GLY A 83 -10.41 2.45 -14.44
N LYS A 84 -10.95 2.98 -13.35
CA LYS A 84 -10.47 4.23 -12.79
C LYS A 84 -9.30 3.98 -11.85
N ILE A 85 -8.22 4.74 -12.09
CA ILE A 85 -7.02 4.74 -11.26
C ILE A 85 -6.96 6.08 -10.55
N HIS A 86 -6.53 6.05 -9.28
CA HIS A 86 -6.44 7.25 -8.46
C HIS A 86 -5.01 7.45 -7.98
N SER A 87 -4.63 8.71 -7.84
CA SER A 87 -3.33 9.05 -7.26
C SER A 87 -3.18 8.39 -5.89
N GLY A 88 -2.09 7.64 -5.72
CA GLY A 88 -1.83 6.89 -4.50
C GLY A 88 -2.13 5.41 -4.60
N ASP A 89 -2.73 4.95 -5.70
CA ASP A 89 -2.97 3.52 -5.90
C ASP A 89 -1.66 2.78 -6.09
N LEU A 90 -1.55 1.62 -5.44
CA LEU A 90 -0.40 0.73 -5.58
C LEU A 90 -0.88 -0.59 -6.16
N LYS A 91 -0.30 -0.98 -7.29
CA LYS A 91 -0.73 -2.16 -8.02
C LYS A 91 0.46 -2.94 -8.54
N LEU A 92 0.21 -4.18 -8.93
CA LEU A 92 1.19 -5.01 -9.63
C LEU A 92 0.76 -5.21 -11.07
N TRP A 93 1.73 -5.08 -11.97
CA TRP A 93 1.54 -5.36 -13.39
C TRP A 93 2.40 -6.57 -13.75
N ALA A 94 1.79 -7.53 -14.43
CA ALA A 94 2.51 -8.74 -14.92
C ALA A 94 3.24 -9.50 -13.79
N GLY A 95 2.70 -9.48 -12.58
CA GLY A 95 3.20 -10.30 -11.47
C GLY A 95 4.36 -9.72 -10.69
N ASN A 96 5.23 -8.92 -11.29
CA ASN A 96 6.41 -8.41 -10.61
C ASN A 96 6.68 -6.92 -10.83
N GLY A 97 5.85 -6.24 -11.60
CA GLY A 97 6.02 -4.80 -11.82
C GLY A 97 5.26 -4.01 -10.78
N LEU A 98 5.96 -3.39 -9.86
CA LEU A 98 5.31 -2.56 -8.84
C LEU A 98 5.05 -1.18 -9.42
N VAL A 99 3.80 -0.74 -9.32
CA VAL A 99 3.37 0.54 -9.88
C VAL A 99 2.74 1.39 -8.79
N LEU A 100 3.30 2.56 -8.59
CA LEU A 100 2.71 3.57 -7.70
C LEU A 100 2.20 4.71 -8.59
N PHE A 101 0.89 4.84 -8.63
CA PHE A 101 0.25 5.85 -9.46
C PHE A 101 0.19 7.19 -8.73
N TYR A 102 0.34 8.28 -9.47
CA TYR A 102 0.27 9.60 -8.88
C TYR A 102 -0.61 10.57 -9.67
N ASP A 103 -1.51 10.01 -10.48
CA ASP A 103 -2.47 10.79 -11.25
C ASP A 103 -3.80 10.03 -11.29
N ASP A 104 -4.88 10.75 -11.55
CA ASP A 104 -6.21 10.17 -11.70
C ASP A 104 -6.50 10.05 -13.19
N PHE A 105 -6.80 8.82 -13.63
CA PHE A 105 -7.09 8.57 -15.05
C PHE A 105 -7.76 7.21 -15.19
N SER A 106 -8.19 6.88 -16.39
CA SER A 106 -8.79 5.58 -16.69
C SER A 106 -7.83 4.75 -17.52
N SER A 107 -7.79 3.46 -17.24
CA SER A 107 -6.93 2.53 -17.95
C SER A 107 -7.69 1.26 -18.26
N SER A 108 -7.42 0.69 -19.45
CA SER A 108 -7.96 -0.62 -19.82
C SER A 108 -7.00 -1.75 -19.47
N TYR A 109 -5.83 -1.45 -18.97
CA TYR A 109 -4.88 -2.47 -18.56
C TYR A 109 -5.38 -3.19 -17.29
N SER A 110 -4.88 -4.40 -17.11
CA SER A 110 -5.24 -5.20 -15.95
C SER A 110 -4.07 -5.25 -14.96
N TYR A 111 -4.41 -5.17 -13.68
CA TYR A 111 -3.44 -5.14 -12.59
C TYR A 111 -3.97 -5.97 -11.43
N THR A 112 -3.06 -6.34 -10.55
CA THR A 112 -3.43 -6.90 -9.24
C THR A 112 -3.33 -5.76 -8.21
N ASP A 113 -4.40 -5.49 -7.49
CA ASP A 113 -4.42 -4.41 -6.51
C ASP A 113 -3.66 -4.81 -5.25
N LEU A 114 -2.88 -3.89 -4.72
CA LEU A 114 -2.18 -4.08 -3.44
C LEU A 114 -2.71 -3.15 -2.36
N GLY A 115 -3.00 -1.90 -2.69
CA GLY A 115 -3.45 -0.95 -1.69
C GLY A 115 -3.46 0.47 -2.21
N LYS A 116 -3.54 1.42 -1.28
CA LYS A 116 -3.55 2.83 -1.67
C LYS A 116 -3.07 3.71 -0.52
N ILE A 117 -2.49 4.84 -0.90
CA ILE A 117 -2.08 5.85 0.07
C ILE A 117 -3.34 6.51 0.63
N VAL A 118 -3.40 6.61 1.96
CA VAL A 118 -4.60 7.09 2.64
C VAL A 118 -4.81 8.58 2.44
N ASP A 119 -3.72 9.35 2.55
CA ASP A 119 -3.75 10.80 2.33
C ASP A 119 -2.62 11.12 1.36
N ASN A 120 -2.99 11.44 0.13
CA ASN A 120 -2.01 11.68 -0.93
C ASN A 120 -1.59 13.14 -1.07
N SER A 121 -1.90 13.98 -0.09
CA SER A 121 -1.47 15.38 -0.10
C SER A 121 0.05 15.46 -0.18
N GLY A 122 0.56 16.16 -1.19
CA GLY A 122 1.99 16.31 -1.37
C GLY A 122 2.68 15.14 -2.06
N LEU A 123 1.94 14.10 -2.46
CA LEU A 123 2.56 12.93 -3.06
C LEU A 123 3.22 13.27 -4.41
N VAL A 124 2.53 13.98 -5.27
CA VAL A 124 3.05 14.34 -6.59
C VAL A 124 4.35 15.13 -6.45
N ASP A 125 4.35 16.13 -5.55
CA ASP A 125 5.54 16.95 -5.35
C ASP A 125 6.70 16.13 -4.80
N SER A 126 6.42 15.20 -3.89
CA SER A 126 7.46 14.36 -3.29
C SER A 126 8.06 13.39 -4.30
N LEU A 127 7.22 12.82 -5.17
CA LEU A 127 7.70 11.89 -6.19
C LEU A 127 8.52 12.61 -7.26
N GLY A 128 8.13 13.83 -7.60
CA GLY A 128 8.86 14.63 -8.57
C GLY A 128 8.86 14.02 -9.94
N ARG A 129 9.74 14.56 -10.79
CA ARG A 129 9.90 14.09 -12.16
C ARG A 129 11.01 13.05 -12.22
N GLY A 130 10.90 12.15 -13.19
CA GLY A 130 11.95 11.18 -13.45
C GLY A 130 12.05 10.13 -12.37
N ASN A 131 13.23 9.62 -12.18
CA ASN A 131 13.48 8.53 -11.25
C ASN A 131 13.45 9.03 -9.81
N VAL A 132 12.97 8.18 -8.91
CA VAL A 132 12.88 8.53 -7.49
C VAL A 132 13.11 7.26 -6.67
N THR A 133 13.72 7.42 -5.50
CA THR A 133 13.90 6.31 -4.57
C THR A 133 12.75 6.32 -3.57
N VAL A 134 12.08 5.18 -3.44
CA VAL A 134 10.93 5.03 -2.55
C VAL A 134 11.20 3.87 -1.61
N THR A 135 10.97 4.08 -0.33
CA THR A 135 11.12 3.04 0.68
C THR A 135 9.76 2.65 1.22
N PHE A 136 9.47 1.35 1.17
CA PHE A 136 8.26 0.76 1.74
C PHE A 136 8.68 -0.05 2.95
N GLU A 137 8.04 0.20 4.09
CA GLU A 137 8.41 -0.52 5.31
C GLU A 137 7.22 -0.65 6.24
N GLU A 138 7.34 -1.61 7.16
CA GLU A 138 6.31 -1.82 8.15
C GLU A 138 6.15 -0.57 9.01
N GLU A 139 4.93 -0.30 9.43
CA GLU A 139 4.66 0.78 10.37
C GLU A 139 4.70 0.21 11.78
N ASN A 140 5.44 0.87 12.64
CA ASN A 140 5.59 0.41 14.04
C ASN A 140 4.49 0.95 14.94
#